data_c2e0d477a3c0f5eee65c0d3ec96756cf
#
_entry.id   c2e0d477a3c0f5eee65c0d3ec96756cf
#
_cell.length_a   1.000
_cell.length_b   1.000
_cell.length_c   1.000
_cell.angle_alpha   90.00
_cell.angle_beta   90.00
_cell.angle_gamma   90.00
#
_symmetry.space_group_name_H-M   'P 1'
#
loop_
_entity.id
_entity.type
_entity.pdbx_description
1 polymer ?
#
loop_
_entity_poly.entity_id
_entity_poly.type
_entity_poly.pdbx_seq_one_letter_code
_entity_poly.pdbx_strand_id
1 'polypeptide(L)'
;VYAVEDPGYLRLTRIYQAMGCEVRHIPLDGEGVDLSALQKTGADVLHLMPSHQYPTGLVTSIARRYALLSWAAEQPDRYLIEDDFDCEFRLAGKPIPALASIDAAQSVIYTNTFSKSLSSALRLAYMVLPDELMERFKRNLGFYASSVSSVDQVALARLLESGDYERHVNRVRVRARGARDGLAALVRKTFPAGEVSIDHADAGLYCTVALAEDKAGESFAKALADARISYVNIADCLWTGDRASTKNA
;
A
#
# COMPACT_ATOMS: atom_id res chain seq x y z
N VAL A 1 -14.00 13.97 -7.48
CA VAL A 1 -12.58 13.92 -7.84
C VAL A 1 -11.87 12.93 -6.92
N TYR A 2 -11.05 12.04 -7.48
CA TYR A 2 -10.23 11.09 -6.71
C TYR A 2 -8.78 11.58 -6.62
N ALA A 3 -8.18 11.48 -5.45
CA ALA A 3 -6.76 11.71 -5.22
C ALA A 3 -6.05 10.37 -4.97
N VAL A 4 -4.82 10.23 -5.50
CA VAL A 4 -3.95 9.08 -5.30
C VAL A 4 -2.54 9.56 -4.98
N GLU A 5 -1.76 8.73 -4.31
CA GLU A 5 -0.36 8.99 -3.97
C GLU A 5 0.54 9.04 -5.21
N ASP A 6 1.59 9.91 -5.18
CA ASP A 6 2.61 10.03 -6.24
C ASP A 6 4.02 10.25 -5.61
N PRO A 7 4.97 9.33 -5.80
CA PRO A 7 4.86 8.07 -6.56
C PRO A 7 3.83 7.11 -5.94
N GLY A 8 3.19 6.28 -6.78
CA GLY A 8 2.13 5.42 -6.33
C GLY A 8 1.85 4.22 -7.24
N TYR A 9 0.80 3.51 -6.94
CA TYR A 9 0.36 2.37 -7.74
C TYR A 9 -0.43 2.84 -8.96
N LEU A 10 0.26 3.07 -10.08
CA LEU A 10 -0.30 3.68 -11.30
C LEU A 10 -1.53 2.94 -11.88
N ARG A 11 -1.73 1.66 -11.54
CA ARG A 11 -2.93 0.93 -11.96
C ARG A 11 -4.20 1.52 -11.35
N LEU A 12 -4.14 2.11 -10.13
CA LEU A 12 -5.29 2.78 -9.52
C LEU A 12 -5.75 3.95 -10.37
N THR A 13 -4.81 4.80 -10.83
CA THR A 13 -5.11 5.90 -11.74
C THR A 13 -5.89 5.40 -12.96
N ARG A 14 -5.38 4.34 -13.61
CA ARG A 14 -6.02 3.78 -14.81
C ARG A 14 -7.41 3.19 -14.52
N ILE A 15 -7.58 2.54 -13.37
CA ILE A 15 -8.87 1.98 -12.96
C ILE A 15 -9.88 3.11 -12.75
N TYR A 16 -9.53 4.14 -12.00
CA TYR A 16 -10.42 5.27 -11.75
C TYR A 16 -10.75 6.04 -13.02
N GLN A 17 -9.78 6.29 -13.90
CA GLN A 17 -10.00 6.92 -15.20
C GLN A 17 -10.92 6.07 -16.10
N ALA A 18 -10.74 4.76 -16.13
CA ALA A 18 -11.61 3.84 -16.88
C ALA A 18 -13.06 3.85 -16.37
N MET A 19 -13.26 4.18 -15.09
CA MET A 19 -14.59 4.37 -14.48
C MET A 19 -15.14 5.80 -14.65
N GLY A 20 -14.47 6.67 -15.41
CA GLY A 20 -14.89 8.05 -15.66
C GLY A 20 -14.57 9.03 -14.54
N CYS A 21 -13.73 8.64 -13.57
CA CYS A 21 -13.36 9.51 -12.46
C CYS A 21 -12.21 10.45 -12.87
N GLU A 22 -12.28 11.69 -12.43
CA GLU A 22 -11.14 12.60 -12.46
C GLU A 22 -10.14 12.21 -11.38
N VAL A 23 -8.84 12.09 -11.73
CA VAL A 23 -7.79 11.67 -10.81
C VAL A 23 -6.75 12.76 -10.64
N ARG A 24 -6.39 13.05 -9.40
CA ARG A 24 -5.32 13.96 -8.99
C ARG A 24 -4.20 13.18 -8.30
N HIS A 25 -2.96 13.51 -8.63
CA HIS A 25 -1.77 12.88 -8.06
C HIS A 25 -1.20 13.78 -6.98
N ILE A 26 -1.04 13.24 -5.77
CA ILE A 26 -0.62 14.01 -4.60
C ILE A 26 0.79 13.58 -4.22
N PRO A 27 1.75 14.52 -4.17
CA PRO A 27 3.11 14.19 -3.75
C PRO A 27 3.15 13.72 -2.30
N LEU A 28 4.17 12.94 -2.01
CA LEU A 28 4.50 12.50 -0.66
C LEU A 28 5.58 13.40 -0.07
N ASP A 29 5.52 13.60 1.24
CA ASP A 29 6.63 14.12 2.04
C ASP A 29 7.16 13.02 3.00
N GLY A 30 8.03 13.38 3.94
CA GLY A 30 8.61 12.41 4.88
C GLY A 30 7.61 11.76 5.87
N GLU A 31 6.36 12.20 5.89
CA GLU A 31 5.32 11.71 6.80
C GLU A 31 4.13 11.03 6.09
N GLY A 32 4.06 11.09 4.77
CA GLY A 32 2.99 10.54 3.94
C GLY A 32 2.50 11.52 2.88
N VAL A 33 1.22 11.48 2.56
CA VAL A 33 0.57 12.39 1.61
C VAL A 33 0.73 13.85 2.04
N ASP A 34 1.21 14.72 1.15
CA ASP A 34 1.28 16.17 1.41
C ASP A 34 -0.13 16.75 1.51
N LEU A 35 -0.48 17.15 2.74
CA LEU A 35 -1.79 17.72 3.06
C LEU A 35 -2.05 19.05 2.35
N SER A 36 -1.02 19.88 2.17
CA SER A 36 -1.17 21.18 1.52
C SER A 36 -1.44 21.04 0.03
N ALA A 37 -0.84 20.03 -0.58
CA ALA A 37 -1.13 19.67 -1.97
C ALA A 37 -2.54 19.07 -2.09
N LEU A 38 -2.93 18.15 -1.19
CA LEU A 38 -4.25 17.52 -1.17
C LEU A 38 -5.39 18.56 -1.08
N GLN A 39 -5.28 19.52 -0.16
CA GLN A 39 -6.29 20.57 0.04
C GLN A 39 -6.54 21.42 -1.20
N LYS A 40 -5.56 21.58 -2.08
CA LYS A 40 -5.67 22.36 -3.31
C LYS A 40 -6.34 21.63 -4.46
N THR A 41 -6.55 20.32 -4.34
CA THR A 41 -7.05 19.49 -5.45
C THR A 41 -8.56 19.50 -5.61
N GLY A 42 -9.31 19.88 -4.58
CA GLY A 42 -10.77 19.73 -4.54
C GLY A 42 -11.20 18.26 -4.56
N ALA A 43 -10.36 17.33 -4.11
CA ALA A 43 -10.68 15.91 -4.09
C ALA A 43 -11.74 15.59 -3.02
N ASP A 44 -12.63 14.66 -3.36
CA ASP A 44 -13.64 14.11 -2.44
C ASP A 44 -13.16 12.79 -1.84
N VAL A 45 -12.33 12.04 -2.56
CA VAL A 45 -11.82 10.74 -2.13
C VAL A 45 -10.31 10.71 -2.25
N LEU A 46 -9.61 10.30 -1.20
CA LEU A 46 -8.18 10.01 -1.22
C LEU A 46 -7.96 8.50 -1.05
N HIS A 47 -7.30 7.87 -2.01
CA HIS A 47 -6.83 6.49 -1.90
C HIS A 47 -5.35 6.50 -1.53
N LEU A 48 -5.01 5.87 -0.40
CA LEU A 48 -3.66 5.86 0.16
C LEU A 48 -3.30 4.52 0.79
N MET A 49 -1.99 4.26 0.94
CA MET A 49 -1.42 3.07 1.56
C MET A 49 -0.64 3.45 2.83
N PRO A 50 -1.32 3.77 3.95
CA PRO A 50 -0.67 4.43 5.09
C PRO A 50 0.22 3.52 5.92
N SER A 51 0.03 2.20 5.86
CA SER A 51 0.79 1.24 6.66
C SER A 51 2.10 0.82 6.01
N HIS A 52 2.16 0.88 4.67
CA HIS A 52 3.35 0.57 3.87
C HIS A 52 3.14 1.07 2.43
N GLN A 53 3.48 2.33 2.19
CA GLN A 53 3.22 3.02 0.94
C GLN A 53 3.98 2.37 -0.23
N TYR A 54 3.28 2.06 -1.31
CA TYR A 54 3.90 1.55 -2.52
C TYR A 54 4.19 2.70 -3.50
N PRO A 55 5.43 2.84 -4.02
CA PRO A 55 6.57 1.93 -3.91
C PRO A 55 7.60 2.32 -2.83
N THR A 56 7.42 3.41 -2.10
CA THR A 56 8.45 4.01 -1.25
C THR A 56 8.70 3.21 0.04
N GLY A 57 7.72 2.43 0.50
CA GLY A 57 7.77 1.77 1.79
C GLY A 57 7.52 2.70 2.99
N LEU A 58 7.21 3.97 2.73
CA LEU A 58 6.94 4.96 3.77
C LEU A 58 5.74 4.52 4.63
N VAL A 59 5.87 4.66 5.93
CA VAL A 59 4.78 4.47 6.88
C VAL A 59 4.25 5.83 7.29
N THR A 60 2.99 6.11 6.99
CA THR A 60 2.35 7.38 7.35
C THR A 60 2.33 7.57 8.87
N SER A 61 2.87 8.70 9.34
CA SER A 61 2.96 9.02 10.76
C SER A 61 1.59 9.10 11.42
N ILE A 62 1.53 8.88 12.73
CA ILE A 62 0.28 9.01 13.48
C ILE A 62 -0.28 10.44 13.42
N ALA A 63 0.56 11.45 13.43
CA ALA A 63 0.16 12.85 13.30
C ALA A 63 -0.51 13.10 11.93
N ARG A 64 0.10 12.57 10.84
CA ARG A 64 -0.46 12.66 9.49
C ARG A 64 -1.77 11.90 9.37
N ARG A 65 -1.91 10.74 10.01
CA ARG A 65 -3.18 9.98 10.03
C ARG A 65 -4.31 10.81 10.64
N TYR A 66 -4.10 11.46 11.79
CA TYR A 66 -5.10 12.37 12.39
C TYR A 66 -5.40 13.58 11.50
N ALA A 67 -4.39 14.16 10.86
CA ALA A 67 -4.60 15.29 9.97
C ALA A 67 -5.42 14.90 8.71
N LEU A 68 -5.22 13.70 8.16
CA LEU A 68 -6.02 13.16 7.05
C LEU A 68 -7.47 12.87 7.48
N LEU A 69 -7.68 12.30 8.66
CA LEU A 69 -9.03 12.10 9.23
C LEU A 69 -9.74 13.43 9.45
N SER A 70 -9.02 14.46 9.94
CA SER A 70 -9.58 15.81 10.08
C SER A 70 -9.97 16.38 8.71
N TRP A 71 -9.13 16.24 7.68
CA TRP A 71 -9.44 16.66 6.32
C TRP A 71 -10.71 15.96 5.77
N ALA A 72 -10.86 14.66 6.02
CA ALA A 72 -12.06 13.94 5.60
C ALA A 72 -13.32 14.43 6.33
N ALA A 73 -13.21 14.67 7.64
CA ALA A 73 -14.32 15.11 8.47
C ALA A 73 -14.79 16.56 8.19
N GLU A 74 -14.03 17.38 7.45
CA GLU A 74 -14.41 18.74 7.09
C GLU A 74 -15.63 18.81 6.13
N GLN A 75 -15.88 17.73 5.37
CA GLN A 75 -16.98 17.68 4.41
C GLN A 75 -17.67 16.30 4.43
N PRO A 76 -19.01 16.25 4.38
CA PRO A 76 -19.76 15.00 4.60
C PRO A 76 -19.56 13.93 3.52
N ASP A 77 -19.17 14.32 2.31
CA ASP A 77 -18.97 13.38 1.19
C ASP A 77 -17.49 13.11 0.90
N ARG A 78 -16.58 13.42 1.83
CA ARG A 78 -15.17 13.06 1.74
C ARG A 78 -14.90 11.72 2.37
N TYR A 79 -14.08 10.92 1.66
CA TYR A 79 -13.69 9.60 2.13
C TYR A 79 -12.20 9.35 1.93
N LEU A 80 -11.63 8.55 2.84
CA LEU A 80 -10.32 7.96 2.70
C LEU A 80 -10.49 6.48 2.34
N ILE A 81 -9.83 6.02 1.28
CA ILE A 81 -9.70 4.58 1.00
C ILE A 81 -8.33 4.16 1.53
N GLU A 82 -8.35 3.46 2.66
CA GLU A 82 -7.15 2.87 3.26
C GLU A 82 -6.89 1.51 2.64
N ASP A 83 -5.83 1.41 1.81
CA ASP A 83 -5.40 0.15 1.19
C ASP A 83 -4.25 -0.46 2.00
N ASP A 84 -4.57 -1.48 2.76
CA ASP A 84 -3.70 -2.08 3.78
C ASP A 84 -3.19 -3.47 3.34
N PHE A 85 -2.65 -3.55 2.13
CA PHE A 85 -2.40 -4.80 1.38
C PHE A 85 -1.36 -5.75 2.01
N ASP A 86 -0.50 -5.30 2.94
CA ASP A 86 0.53 -6.12 3.59
C ASP A 86 0.81 -5.76 5.06
N CYS A 87 -0.16 -5.13 5.73
CA CYS A 87 -0.06 -4.65 7.11
C CYS A 87 0.25 -5.75 8.15
N GLU A 88 -0.05 -7.01 7.84
CA GLU A 88 0.28 -8.15 8.68
C GLU A 88 1.80 -8.31 8.88
N PHE A 89 2.62 -7.76 7.97
CA PHE A 89 4.07 -7.97 7.96
C PHE A 89 4.85 -6.82 8.55
N ARG A 90 4.41 -6.32 9.73
CA ARG A 90 5.26 -5.40 10.47
C ARG A 90 6.42 -6.18 11.10
N LEU A 91 7.64 -5.83 10.67
CA LEU A 91 8.86 -6.56 11.03
C LEU A 91 9.57 -5.96 12.25
N ALA A 92 9.38 -4.66 12.53
CA ALA A 92 9.92 -3.99 13.70
C ALA A 92 8.98 -2.88 14.21
N GLY A 93 9.24 -2.40 15.43
CA GLY A 93 8.47 -1.33 16.07
C GLY A 93 7.07 -1.74 16.55
N LYS A 94 6.36 -0.79 17.15
CA LYS A 94 4.96 -0.96 17.56
C LYS A 94 4.04 -0.77 16.36
N PRO A 95 2.93 -1.52 16.25
CA PRO A 95 1.92 -1.27 15.25
C PRO A 95 1.37 0.15 15.36
N ILE A 96 1.19 0.84 14.23
CA ILE A 96 0.44 2.08 14.17
C ILE A 96 -1.01 1.69 13.87
N PRO A 97 -2.00 2.23 14.60
CA PRO A 97 -3.40 1.90 14.35
C PRO A 97 -3.80 2.25 12.92
N ALA A 98 -4.60 1.40 12.27
CA ALA A 98 -5.21 1.71 10.98
C ALA A 98 -6.05 3.00 11.07
N LEU A 99 -6.17 3.76 9.99
CA LEU A 99 -7.04 4.93 9.93
C LEU A 99 -8.47 4.56 10.33
N ALA A 100 -8.99 3.46 9.77
CA ALA A 100 -10.33 2.96 10.10
C ALA A 100 -10.53 2.66 11.58
N SER A 101 -9.47 2.26 12.32
CA SER A 101 -9.57 1.93 13.74
C SER A 101 -9.61 3.16 14.68
N ILE A 102 -9.24 4.34 14.18
CA ILE A 102 -9.23 5.61 14.92
C ILE A 102 -10.17 6.65 14.31
N ASP A 103 -10.93 6.26 13.30
CA ASP A 103 -11.90 7.12 12.60
C ASP A 103 -13.21 7.21 13.39
N ALA A 104 -13.46 8.35 14.01
CA ALA A 104 -14.71 8.65 14.71
C ALA A 104 -15.80 9.22 13.77
N ALA A 105 -15.43 9.68 12.58
CA ALA A 105 -16.33 10.34 11.63
C ALA A 105 -16.94 9.38 10.61
N GLN A 106 -16.55 8.11 10.63
CA GLN A 106 -16.99 7.11 9.64
C GLN A 106 -16.70 7.55 8.19
N SER A 107 -15.52 8.06 7.96
CA SER A 107 -15.04 8.55 6.66
C SER A 107 -14.04 7.62 5.97
N VAL A 108 -13.64 6.51 6.62
CA VAL A 108 -12.64 5.57 6.10
C VAL A 108 -13.29 4.32 5.53
N ILE A 109 -12.99 4.05 4.26
CA ILE A 109 -13.24 2.76 3.60
C ILE A 109 -11.96 1.95 3.75
N TYR A 110 -11.98 0.90 4.56
CA TYR A 110 -10.82 0.03 4.75
C TYR A 110 -10.82 -1.11 3.74
N THR A 111 -9.69 -1.35 3.10
CA THR A 111 -9.51 -2.46 2.16
C THR A 111 -8.27 -3.27 2.51
N ASN A 112 -8.36 -4.59 2.39
CA ASN A 112 -7.25 -5.50 2.58
C ASN A 112 -7.39 -6.75 1.70
N THR A 113 -6.30 -7.48 1.51
CA THR A 113 -6.23 -8.67 0.66
C THR A 113 -5.45 -9.81 1.31
N PHE A 114 -5.90 -11.02 1.11
CA PHE A 114 -5.16 -12.23 1.50
C PHE A 114 -4.07 -12.63 0.47
N SER A 115 -3.91 -11.86 -0.60
CA SER A 115 -2.96 -12.17 -1.67
C SER A 115 -1.49 -12.17 -1.21
N LYS A 116 -1.15 -11.37 -0.21
CA LYS A 116 0.20 -11.29 0.35
C LYS A 116 0.42 -12.23 1.53
N SER A 117 -0.61 -12.37 2.36
CA SER A 117 -0.53 -13.17 3.58
C SER A 117 -0.74 -14.67 3.34
N LEU A 118 -1.50 -15.07 2.31
CA LEU A 118 -1.72 -16.47 1.94
C LEU A 118 -1.20 -16.78 0.54
N SER A 119 -1.95 -16.37 -0.49
CA SER A 119 -1.57 -16.64 -1.88
C SER A 119 -2.25 -15.68 -2.84
N SER A 120 -1.51 -15.18 -3.82
CA SER A 120 -2.08 -14.37 -4.91
C SER A 120 -3.07 -15.15 -5.79
N ALA A 121 -3.05 -16.47 -5.74
CA ALA A 121 -3.98 -17.33 -6.48
C ALA A 121 -5.40 -17.32 -5.88
N LEU A 122 -5.56 -17.06 -4.59
CA LEU A 122 -6.87 -17.03 -3.92
C LEU A 122 -7.79 -15.92 -4.42
N ARG A 123 -7.22 -14.80 -4.90
CA ARG A 123 -7.98 -13.65 -5.39
C ARG A 123 -9.06 -13.16 -4.43
N LEU A 124 -8.77 -13.21 -3.14
CA LEU A 124 -9.68 -12.85 -2.07
C LEU A 124 -9.21 -11.56 -1.39
N ALA A 125 -10.12 -10.58 -1.37
CA ALA A 125 -9.96 -9.32 -0.65
C ALA A 125 -11.25 -9.00 0.10
N TYR A 126 -11.19 -8.08 1.03
CA TYR A 126 -12.36 -7.60 1.74
C TYR A 126 -12.28 -6.08 1.93
N MET A 127 -13.43 -5.47 2.14
CA MET A 127 -13.51 -4.08 2.57
C MET A 127 -14.47 -3.93 3.73
N VAL A 128 -14.18 -2.94 4.57
CA VAL A 128 -15.05 -2.50 5.66
C VAL A 128 -15.54 -1.10 5.30
N LEU A 129 -16.84 -0.95 5.19
CA LEU A 129 -17.48 0.30 4.81
C LEU A 129 -18.01 1.02 6.05
N PRO A 130 -17.97 2.36 6.09
CA PRO A 130 -18.80 3.16 6.96
C PRO A 130 -20.28 2.75 6.88
N ASP A 131 -21.02 2.88 7.98
CA ASP A 131 -22.40 2.39 8.08
C ASP A 131 -23.30 2.93 6.98
N GLU A 132 -23.22 4.22 6.69
CA GLU A 132 -24.01 4.84 5.63
C GLU A 132 -23.66 4.30 4.24
N LEU A 133 -22.38 4.11 3.95
CA LEU A 133 -21.95 3.51 2.69
C LEU A 133 -22.33 2.03 2.61
N MET A 134 -22.35 1.29 3.72
CA MET A 134 -22.83 -0.08 3.76
C MET A 134 -24.32 -0.15 3.38
N GLU A 135 -25.14 0.75 3.88
CA GLU A 135 -26.56 0.81 3.50
C GLU A 135 -26.77 1.20 2.03
N ARG A 136 -25.99 2.15 1.53
CA ARG A 136 -25.97 2.50 0.09
C ARG A 136 -25.52 1.32 -0.77
N PHE A 137 -24.47 0.60 -0.34
CA PHE A 137 -23.96 -0.59 -1.02
C PHE A 137 -25.03 -1.69 -1.10
N LYS A 138 -25.68 -2.03 0.01
CA LYS A 138 -26.75 -3.05 0.04
C LYS A 138 -27.89 -2.69 -0.90
N ARG A 139 -28.32 -1.43 -0.88
CA ARG A 139 -29.45 -0.93 -1.71
C ARG A 139 -29.13 -0.95 -3.20
N ASN A 140 -27.93 -0.53 -3.58
CA ASN A 140 -27.57 -0.30 -4.98
C ASN A 140 -26.87 -1.50 -5.63
N LEU A 141 -26.13 -2.29 -4.84
CA LEU A 141 -25.26 -3.37 -5.33
C LEU A 141 -25.55 -4.73 -4.67
N GLY A 142 -26.47 -4.78 -3.69
CA GLY A 142 -26.77 -6.02 -2.95
C GLY A 142 -27.38 -7.14 -3.81
N PHE A 143 -27.78 -6.85 -5.05
CA PHE A 143 -28.27 -7.83 -6.00
C PHE A 143 -27.13 -8.60 -6.70
N TYR A 144 -25.87 -8.13 -6.62
CA TYR A 144 -24.74 -8.86 -7.17
C TYR A 144 -24.40 -10.08 -6.31
N ALA A 145 -24.16 -11.20 -6.96
CA ALA A 145 -23.57 -12.36 -6.28
C ALA A 145 -22.10 -12.08 -5.97
N SER A 146 -21.63 -12.63 -4.83
CA SER A 146 -20.20 -12.59 -4.52
C SER A 146 -19.39 -13.28 -5.62
N SER A 147 -18.33 -12.62 -6.08
CA SER A 147 -17.38 -13.21 -7.02
C SER A 147 -16.41 -14.21 -6.36
N VAL A 148 -16.38 -14.25 -5.02
CA VAL A 148 -15.53 -15.18 -4.27
C VAL A 148 -16.23 -16.52 -4.09
N SER A 149 -15.54 -17.60 -4.42
CA SER A 149 -16.04 -18.97 -4.23
C SER A 149 -16.46 -19.23 -2.78
N SER A 150 -17.64 -19.81 -2.57
CA SER A 150 -18.11 -20.18 -1.23
C SER A 150 -17.18 -21.19 -0.55
N VAL A 151 -16.53 -22.07 -1.32
CA VAL A 151 -15.56 -23.04 -0.79
C VAL A 151 -14.35 -22.30 -0.22
N ASP A 152 -13.82 -21.29 -0.93
CA ASP A 152 -12.69 -20.49 -0.47
C ASP A 152 -13.07 -19.67 0.76
N GLN A 153 -14.28 -19.11 0.80
CA GLN A 153 -14.78 -18.37 1.97
C GLN A 153 -14.85 -19.27 3.21
N VAL A 154 -15.41 -20.48 3.09
CA VAL A 154 -15.50 -21.46 4.20
C VAL A 154 -14.11 -21.94 4.62
N ALA A 155 -13.22 -22.22 3.66
CA ALA A 155 -11.84 -22.62 3.97
C ALA A 155 -11.10 -21.52 4.74
N LEU A 156 -11.23 -20.26 4.30
CA LEU A 156 -10.62 -19.12 4.97
C LEU A 156 -11.21 -18.93 6.38
N ALA A 157 -12.53 -19.01 6.55
CA ALA A 157 -13.18 -18.90 7.84
C ALA A 157 -12.60 -19.93 8.83
N ARG A 158 -12.51 -21.19 8.43
CA ARG A 158 -11.90 -22.25 9.26
C ARG A 158 -10.44 -21.99 9.60
N LEU A 159 -9.67 -21.45 8.63
CA LEU A 159 -8.25 -21.10 8.84
C LEU A 159 -8.10 -19.98 9.87
N LEU A 160 -9.01 -19.00 9.86
CA LEU A 160 -9.05 -17.91 10.84
C LEU A 160 -9.51 -18.44 12.22
N GLU A 161 -10.61 -19.19 12.29
CA GLU A 161 -11.18 -19.73 13.54
C GLU A 161 -10.21 -20.67 14.26
N SER A 162 -9.44 -21.48 13.53
CA SER A 162 -8.46 -22.40 14.11
C SER A 162 -7.18 -21.70 14.62
N GLY A 163 -6.98 -20.42 14.31
CA GLY A 163 -5.75 -19.69 14.58
C GLY A 163 -4.55 -20.11 13.70
N ASP A 164 -4.79 -20.95 12.66
CA ASP A 164 -3.74 -21.37 11.74
C ASP A 164 -3.23 -20.21 10.89
N TYR A 165 -4.11 -19.27 10.57
CA TYR A 165 -3.76 -18.05 9.86
C TYR A 165 -2.72 -17.24 10.62
N GLU A 166 -2.96 -16.93 11.90
CA GLU A 166 -1.99 -16.18 12.73
C GLU A 166 -0.67 -16.94 12.87
N ARG A 167 -0.73 -18.25 13.06
CA ARG A 167 0.48 -19.09 13.10
C ARG A 167 1.26 -19.02 11.79
N HIS A 168 0.56 -19.03 10.65
CA HIS A 168 1.16 -18.89 9.33
C HIS A 168 1.81 -17.52 9.16
N VAL A 169 1.08 -16.43 9.41
CA VAL A 169 1.57 -15.05 9.31
C VAL A 169 2.80 -14.85 10.19
N ASN A 170 2.79 -15.37 11.43
CA ASN A 170 3.94 -15.28 12.32
C ASN A 170 5.17 -16.00 11.78
N ARG A 171 5.02 -17.19 11.17
CA ARG A 171 6.13 -17.90 10.51
C ARG A 171 6.70 -17.10 9.33
N VAL A 172 5.83 -16.53 8.50
CA VAL A 172 6.25 -15.68 7.36
C VAL A 172 6.98 -14.44 7.88
N ARG A 173 6.45 -13.78 8.92
CA ARG A 173 7.06 -12.61 9.56
C ARG A 173 8.47 -12.89 10.08
N VAL A 174 8.69 -14.04 10.73
CA VAL A 174 10.03 -14.45 11.20
C VAL A 174 10.99 -14.63 10.03
N ARG A 175 10.56 -15.31 8.96
CA ARG A 175 11.36 -15.50 7.76
C ARG A 175 11.71 -14.19 7.06
N ALA A 176 10.72 -13.30 6.91
CA ALA A 176 10.90 -11.98 6.28
C ALA A 176 11.89 -11.13 7.08
N ARG A 177 11.80 -11.15 8.43
CA ARG A 177 12.77 -10.47 9.29
C ARG A 177 14.19 -11.01 9.09
N GLY A 178 14.35 -12.31 9.07
CA GLY A 178 15.67 -12.93 8.83
C GLY A 178 16.25 -12.58 7.46
N ALA A 179 15.44 -12.56 6.42
CA ALA A 179 15.84 -12.14 5.07
C ALA A 179 16.25 -10.66 5.02
N ARG A 180 15.46 -9.77 5.64
CA ARG A 180 15.77 -8.34 5.78
C ARG A 180 17.10 -8.12 6.50
N ASP A 181 17.28 -8.76 7.64
CA ASP A 181 18.48 -8.60 8.47
C ASP A 181 19.72 -9.13 7.72
N GLY A 182 19.58 -10.24 6.98
CA GLY A 182 20.60 -10.78 6.11
C GLY A 182 20.98 -9.85 4.97
N LEU A 183 19.98 -9.24 4.31
CA LEU A 183 20.20 -8.23 3.26
C LEU A 183 20.94 -7.01 3.83
N ALA A 184 20.50 -6.48 4.96
CA ALA A 184 21.13 -5.35 5.61
C ALA A 184 22.60 -5.64 6.03
N ALA A 185 22.87 -6.85 6.51
CA ALA A 185 24.22 -7.27 6.83
C ALA A 185 25.11 -7.40 5.58
N LEU A 186 24.55 -7.94 4.49
CA LEU A 186 25.25 -8.07 3.21
C LEU A 186 25.60 -6.70 2.62
N VAL A 187 24.67 -5.77 2.59
CA VAL A 187 24.90 -4.39 2.10
C VAL A 187 26.01 -3.72 2.91
N ARG A 188 25.95 -3.77 4.25
CA ARG A 188 27.00 -3.20 5.11
C ARG A 188 28.38 -3.84 4.92
N LYS A 189 28.43 -5.11 4.56
CA LYS A 189 29.69 -5.83 4.30
C LYS A 189 30.29 -5.51 2.93
N THR A 190 29.43 -5.26 1.93
CA THR A 190 29.82 -5.18 0.52
C THR A 190 30.12 -3.75 0.07
N PHE A 191 29.40 -2.78 0.62
CA PHE A 191 29.51 -1.39 0.19
C PHE A 191 30.11 -0.50 1.29
N PRO A 192 30.92 0.51 0.93
CA PRO A 192 31.35 1.54 1.86
C PRO A 192 30.14 2.23 2.53
N ALA A 193 30.37 2.72 3.75
CA ALA A 193 29.31 3.43 4.48
C ALA A 193 28.80 4.66 3.69
N GLY A 194 27.51 4.73 3.49
CA GLY A 194 26.85 5.85 2.80
C GLY A 194 26.69 5.69 1.28
N GLU A 195 27.27 4.67 0.65
CA GLU A 195 27.07 4.43 -0.79
C GLU A 195 25.73 3.75 -1.10
N VAL A 196 25.30 2.83 -0.22
CA VAL A 196 24.02 2.12 -0.36
C VAL A 196 23.30 2.13 0.97
N SER A 197 22.06 2.56 1.01
CA SER A 197 21.17 2.45 2.17
C SER A 197 20.00 1.51 1.89
N ILE A 198 19.48 0.91 2.96
CA ILE A 198 18.22 0.18 2.95
C ILE A 198 17.27 0.94 3.85
N ASP A 199 16.20 1.45 3.24
CA ASP A 199 15.23 2.29 3.91
C ASP A 199 13.85 1.60 3.97
N HIS A 200 13.02 2.00 4.92
CA HIS A 200 11.64 1.52 5.08
C HIS A 200 11.50 0.00 5.17
N ALA A 201 12.48 -0.66 5.81
CA ALA A 201 12.53 -2.13 5.92
C ALA A 201 11.78 -2.69 7.15
N ASP A 202 11.11 -1.86 7.93
CA ASP A 202 10.44 -2.24 9.18
C ASP A 202 8.99 -2.68 9.01
N ALA A 203 8.42 -2.43 7.84
CA ALA A 203 7.05 -2.80 7.49
C ALA A 203 7.01 -3.49 6.12
N GLY A 204 5.99 -4.33 5.91
CA GLY A 204 5.72 -5.00 4.64
C GLY A 204 6.74 -6.07 4.23
N LEU A 205 6.62 -6.50 2.97
CA LEU A 205 7.44 -7.56 2.38
C LEU A 205 8.47 -7.05 1.37
N TYR A 206 8.67 -5.75 1.26
CA TYR A 206 9.71 -5.13 0.44
C TYR A 206 10.40 -4.00 1.23
N CYS A 207 11.49 -3.52 0.72
CA CYS A 207 12.21 -2.36 1.25
C CYS A 207 12.75 -1.55 0.07
N THR A 208 13.11 -0.31 0.32
CA THR A 208 13.79 0.51 -0.67
C THR A 208 15.29 0.41 -0.51
N VAL A 209 16.00 0.43 -1.64
CA VAL A 209 17.46 0.51 -1.69
C VAL A 209 17.81 1.81 -2.37
N ALA A 210 18.49 2.70 -1.68
CA ALA A 210 18.96 3.96 -2.23
C ALA A 210 20.48 3.91 -2.48
N LEU A 211 20.90 4.48 -3.62
CA LEU A 211 22.29 4.61 -4.04
C LEU A 211 22.70 6.07 -3.91
N ALA A 212 23.89 6.34 -3.40
CA ALA A 212 24.38 7.70 -3.16
C ALA A 212 24.71 8.50 -4.44
N GLU A 213 24.94 7.84 -5.57
CA GLU A 213 25.27 8.47 -6.84
C GLU A 213 24.44 7.93 -8.01
N ASP A 214 23.92 8.82 -8.85
CA ASP A 214 23.16 8.50 -10.08
C ASP A 214 23.94 7.63 -11.07
N LYS A 215 25.27 7.76 -11.10
CA LYS A 215 26.13 7.00 -12.02
C LYS A 215 26.21 5.51 -11.73
N ALA A 216 25.88 5.10 -10.52
CA ALA A 216 25.84 3.67 -10.15
C ALA A 216 24.56 2.97 -10.64
N GLY A 217 23.51 3.71 -10.94
CA GLY A 217 22.17 3.19 -11.24
C GLY A 217 22.12 2.20 -12.40
N GLU A 218 22.71 2.53 -13.56
CA GLU A 218 22.70 1.64 -14.74
C GLU A 218 23.53 0.36 -14.52
N SER A 219 24.72 0.49 -13.95
CA SER A 219 25.56 -0.67 -13.68
C SER A 219 24.96 -1.57 -12.60
N PHE A 220 24.32 -0.98 -11.59
CA PHE A 220 23.62 -1.70 -10.53
C PHE A 220 22.39 -2.41 -11.08
N ALA A 221 21.56 -1.72 -11.90
CA ALA A 221 20.40 -2.30 -12.56
C ALA A 221 20.79 -3.49 -13.45
N LYS A 222 21.91 -3.36 -14.20
CA LYS A 222 22.44 -4.45 -15.03
C LYS A 222 22.88 -5.63 -14.14
N ALA A 223 23.60 -5.38 -13.06
CA ALA A 223 24.03 -6.44 -12.14
C ALA A 223 22.85 -7.18 -11.50
N LEU A 224 21.78 -6.48 -11.13
CA LEU A 224 20.54 -7.09 -10.64
C LEU A 224 19.89 -7.98 -11.71
N ALA A 225 19.79 -7.49 -12.95
CA ALA A 225 19.24 -8.24 -14.07
C ALA A 225 20.05 -9.52 -14.36
N ASP A 226 21.40 -9.40 -14.40
CA ASP A 226 22.31 -10.54 -14.59
C ASP A 226 22.17 -11.57 -13.45
N ALA A 227 21.93 -11.10 -12.23
CA ALA A 227 21.67 -11.96 -11.06
C ALA A 227 20.21 -12.47 -11.00
N ARG A 228 19.36 -12.14 -11.95
CA ARG A 228 17.92 -12.45 -11.99
C ARG A 228 17.16 -11.93 -10.75
N ILE A 229 17.54 -10.78 -10.25
CA ILE A 229 16.86 -10.09 -9.14
C ILE A 229 15.89 -9.08 -9.75
N SER A 230 14.60 -9.26 -9.45
CA SER A 230 13.56 -8.30 -9.85
C SER A 230 13.50 -7.13 -8.88
N TYR A 231 13.37 -5.92 -9.40
CA TYR A 231 13.19 -4.69 -8.62
C TYR A 231 12.21 -3.77 -9.34
N VAL A 232 11.71 -2.78 -8.62
CA VAL A 232 10.89 -1.70 -9.16
C VAL A 232 11.66 -0.39 -8.97
N ASN A 233 11.87 0.35 -10.06
CA ASN A 233 12.41 1.70 -9.94
C ASN A 233 11.28 2.64 -9.49
N ILE A 234 11.51 3.39 -8.41
CA ILE A 234 10.53 4.34 -7.88
C ILE A 234 10.15 5.40 -8.92
N ALA A 235 11.10 5.81 -9.77
CA ALA A 235 10.83 6.75 -10.86
C ALA A 235 9.79 6.22 -11.88
N ASP A 236 9.69 4.90 -12.06
CA ASP A 236 8.69 4.31 -12.94
C ASP A 236 7.26 4.35 -12.33
N CYS A 237 7.16 4.66 -11.05
CA CYS A 237 5.90 4.81 -10.31
C CYS A 237 5.44 6.27 -10.19
N LEU A 238 6.20 7.22 -10.73
CA LEU A 238 5.79 8.62 -10.82
C LEU A 238 4.79 8.81 -11.98
N TRP A 239 3.78 9.61 -11.72
CA TRP A 239 2.85 10.01 -12.76
C TRP A 239 3.48 11.05 -13.69
N THR A 240 3.64 10.69 -14.95
CA THR A 240 4.25 11.57 -15.98
C THR A 240 3.23 12.07 -17.02
N GLY A 241 1.93 12.03 -16.69
CA GLY A 241 0.85 12.32 -17.64
C GLY A 241 0.61 11.17 -18.62
N ASP A 242 -0.06 11.45 -19.71
CA ASP A 242 -0.45 10.47 -20.73
C ASP A 242 0.73 9.93 -21.57
N ARG A 243 1.93 9.87 -21.02
CA ARG A 243 2.97 9.06 -21.66
C ARG A 243 2.47 7.62 -21.64
N ALA A 244 1.92 7.19 -22.77
CA ALA A 244 1.63 5.81 -23.02
C ALA A 244 2.85 4.98 -22.61
N SER A 245 2.79 4.35 -21.46
CA SER A 245 3.83 3.43 -21.05
C SER A 245 3.70 2.19 -21.93
N THR A 246 4.29 2.27 -23.13
CA THR A 246 4.61 1.14 -23.97
C THR A 246 5.86 0.43 -23.43
N LYS A 247 5.94 0.17 -22.14
CA LYS A 247 6.91 -0.77 -21.60
C LYS A 247 6.14 -1.83 -20.83
N ASN A 248 6.11 -2.97 -21.46
CA ASN A 248 5.51 -4.24 -21.09
C ASN A 248 5.69 -4.60 -19.61
N ALA A 249 4.60 -5.11 -19.06
CA ALA A 249 4.56 -5.96 -17.87
C ALA A 249 5.32 -7.25 -18.10
#